data_28003b9cb6e4aa2fd8ad525108cd9dde
#
_entry.id   28003b9cb6e4aa2fd8ad525108cd9dde
#
_cell.length_a   1.000
_cell.length_b   1.000
_cell.length_c   1.000
_cell.angle_alpha   90.00
_cell.angle_beta   90.00
_cell.angle_gamma   90.00
#
_symmetry.space_group_name_H-M   'P 1'
#
loop_
_entity.id
_entity.type
_entity.pdbx_description
1 polymer ?
#
loop_
_entity_poly.entity_id
_entity_poly.type
_entity_poly.pdbx_seq_one_letter_code
_entity_poly.pdbx_strand_id
1 'polypeptide(L)'
;MAIDFYTGVPGSGKSYHAAQKIYNAIRSGKTVIGNIEINIDNIPPKYNKPKGQYIYINNSEWLNNSIQQYRLNTNGTYSTSLVEPKDIFSYLQGLKGFAYNFHARNKDGTFKLFQTLIILDECQELFNSRTWNRKDRLAWCAFFRLHRKLGYDCILISQDDKCIDKQIRAVLETEYLHRNVSKYKLFGKLLAAPFGGNLFLYVKKMYGYSKKDSKIRTNFIFGSNKYFKIYDTTQLY
;
A
#
# COMPACT_ATOMS: atom_id res chain seq x y z
N MET A 1 -3.11 -12.39 6.11
CA MET A 1 -3.63 -11.06 5.86
C MET A 1 -3.15 -10.18 6.97
N ALA A 2 -2.41 -9.18 6.64
CA ALA A 2 -1.82 -8.32 7.64
C ALA A 2 -1.84 -6.90 7.10
N ILE A 3 -1.95 -5.92 7.98
CA ILE A 3 -1.55 -4.57 7.64
C ILE A 3 -0.04 -4.55 7.71
N ASP A 4 0.59 -4.59 6.53
CA ASP A 4 2.05 -4.57 6.40
C ASP A 4 2.54 -3.12 6.51
N PHE A 5 3.54 -2.90 7.34
CA PHE A 5 4.15 -1.59 7.54
C PHE A 5 5.58 -1.57 7.02
N TYR A 6 5.85 -0.71 6.04
CA TYR A 6 7.16 -0.57 5.42
C TYR A 6 7.91 0.60 6.03
N THR A 7 9.05 0.32 6.67
CA THR A 7 9.89 1.32 7.34
C THR A 7 11.31 1.33 6.80
N GLY A 8 12.03 2.39 7.10
CA GLY A 8 13.44 2.59 6.78
C GLY A 8 13.75 3.98 6.27
N VAL A 9 15.02 4.31 6.26
CA VAL A 9 15.53 5.63 5.84
C VAL A 9 15.22 5.92 4.36
N PRO A 10 15.28 7.19 3.92
CA PRO A 10 15.16 7.54 2.50
C PRO A 10 16.14 6.75 1.63
N GLY A 11 15.67 6.27 0.47
CA GLY A 11 16.44 5.44 -0.45
C GLY A 11 16.75 4.02 0.05
N SER A 12 16.00 3.52 1.05
CA SER A 12 16.14 2.14 1.54
C SER A 12 15.42 1.10 0.68
N GLY A 13 14.60 1.51 -0.30
CA GLY A 13 13.87 0.62 -1.21
C GLY A 13 12.43 0.33 -0.81
N LYS A 14 11.81 1.12 0.07
CA LYS A 14 10.40 0.97 0.47
C LYS A 14 9.45 1.07 -0.72
N SER A 15 9.49 2.20 -1.42
CA SER A 15 8.61 2.47 -2.58
C SER A 15 8.93 1.51 -3.73
N TYR A 16 10.19 1.09 -3.92
CA TYR A 16 10.54 0.05 -4.87
C TYR A 16 9.88 -1.31 -4.54
N HIS A 17 9.89 -1.71 -3.28
CA HIS A 17 9.19 -2.93 -2.83
C HIS A 17 7.67 -2.78 -3.00
N ALA A 18 7.11 -1.60 -2.73
CA ALA A 18 5.71 -1.30 -2.98
C ALA A 18 5.37 -1.42 -4.48
N ALA A 19 6.18 -0.82 -5.37
CA ALA A 19 6.01 -0.93 -6.82
C ALA A 19 6.04 -2.41 -7.28
N GLN A 20 6.92 -3.22 -6.70
CA GLN A 20 6.95 -4.66 -6.95
C GLN A 20 5.64 -5.35 -6.53
N LYS A 21 5.05 -4.97 -5.40
CA LYS A 21 3.75 -5.48 -4.94
C LYS A 21 2.61 -5.04 -5.85
N ILE A 22 2.59 -3.76 -6.24
CA ILE A 22 1.62 -3.20 -7.18
C ILE A 22 1.70 -3.96 -8.52
N TYR A 23 2.89 -4.08 -9.10
CA TYR A 23 3.12 -4.80 -10.34
C TYR A 23 2.54 -6.22 -10.30
N ASN A 24 2.86 -6.97 -9.24
CA ASN A 24 2.41 -8.36 -9.12
C ASN A 24 0.88 -8.45 -8.88
N ALA A 25 0.30 -7.53 -8.12
CA ALA A 25 -1.13 -7.48 -7.86
C ALA A 25 -1.91 -7.19 -9.16
N ILE A 26 -1.55 -6.13 -9.89
CA ILE A 26 -2.18 -5.76 -11.15
C ILE A 26 -2.02 -6.88 -12.18
N ARG A 27 -0.82 -7.43 -12.32
CA ARG A 27 -0.56 -8.53 -13.24
C ARG A 27 -1.38 -9.80 -12.92
N SER A 28 -1.76 -9.98 -11.66
CA SER A 28 -2.60 -11.11 -11.24
C SER A 28 -4.11 -10.85 -11.33
N GLY A 29 -4.52 -9.68 -11.85
CA GLY A 29 -5.92 -9.31 -12.01
C GLY A 29 -6.53 -8.63 -10.79
N LYS A 30 -5.73 -8.21 -9.79
CA LYS A 30 -6.22 -7.53 -8.60
C LYS A 30 -6.35 -6.02 -8.82
N THR A 31 -7.31 -5.42 -8.15
CA THR A 31 -7.38 -3.96 -8.01
C THR A 31 -6.37 -3.48 -6.97
N VAL A 32 -5.71 -2.36 -7.26
CA VAL A 32 -4.84 -1.66 -6.33
C VAL A 32 -5.32 -0.22 -6.19
N ILE A 33 -5.42 0.27 -4.97
CA ILE A 33 -5.75 1.66 -4.63
C ILE A 33 -4.52 2.25 -3.92
N GLY A 34 -4.02 3.39 -4.37
CA GLY A 34 -2.83 3.98 -3.75
C GLY A 34 -2.52 5.39 -4.19
N ASN A 35 -1.53 5.98 -3.54
CA ASN A 35 -1.06 7.34 -3.77
C ASN A 35 0.33 7.41 -4.45
N ILE A 36 0.83 6.29 -4.96
CA ILE A 36 2.05 6.24 -5.77
C ILE A 36 1.63 6.34 -7.24
N GLU A 37 2.16 7.28 -7.99
CA GLU A 37 1.90 7.33 -9.43
C GLU A 37 2.54 6.14 -10.14
N ILE A 38 1.73 5.37 -10.84
CA ILE A 38 2.14 4.13 -11.51
C ILE A 38 1.75 4.18 -12.98
N ASN A 39 2.73 3.97 -13.85
CA ASN A 39 2.46 3.72 -15.26
C ASN A 39 2.03 2.27 -15.46
N ILE A 40 0.72 2.06 -15.50
CA ILE A 40 0.13 0.72 -15.63
C ILE A 40 0.32 0.10 -17.03
N ASP A 41 0.64 0.90 -18.06
CA ASP A 41 0.84 0.41 -19.42
C ASP A 41 2.10 -0.44 -19.51
N ASN A 42 3.08 -0.15 -18.66
CA ASN A 42 4.31 -0.92 -18.54
C ASN A 42 4.14 -2.25 -17.77
N ILE A 43 2.91 -2.59 -17.34
CA ILE A 43 2.63 -3.86 -16.64
C ILE A 43 1.94 -4.82 -17.63
N PRO A 44 2.64 -5.85 -18.14
CA PRO A 44 2.01 -6.82 -19.02
C PRO A 44 1.03 -7.71 -18.26
N PRO A 45 -0.06 -8.17 -18.89
CA PRO A 45 -0.96 -9.11 -18.27
C PRO A 45 -0.25 -10.44 -17.97
N LYS A 46 -0.76 -11.19 -17.02
CA LYS A 46 -0.34 -12.58 -16.84
C LYS A 46 -1.02 -13.43 -17.90
N TYR A 47 -0.29 -14.44 -18.42
CA TYR A 47 -0.83 -15.35 -19.41
C TYR A 47 -2.23 -15.86 -19.02
N ASN A 48 -3.20 -15.74 -19.92
CA ASN A 48 -4.61 -16.15 -19.74
C ASN A 48 -5.40 -15.43 -18.62
N LYS A 49 -4.95 -14.26 -18.15
CA LYS A 49 -5.70 -13.49 -17.15
C LYS A 49 -5.80 -12.02 -17.55
N PRO A 50 -6.98 -11.40 -17.39
CA PRO A 50 -7.09 -9.96 -17.57
C PRO A 50 -6.21 -9.24 -16.54
N LYS A 51 -5.68 -8.08 -16.97
CA LYS A 51 -4.93 -7.17 -16.13
C LYS A 51 -5.86 -6.56 -15.07
N GLY A 52 -5.37 -6.42 -13.86
CA GLY A 52 -6.05 -5.68 -12.80
C GLY A 52 -6.04 -4.18 -13.05
N GLN A 53 -6.57 -3.44 -12.10
CA GLN A 53 -6.72 -1.99 -12.18
C GLN A 53 -5.89 -1.30 -11.12
N TYR A 54 -5.46 -0.07 -11.43
CA TYR A 54 -4.85 0.84 -10.48
C TYR A 54 -5.73 2.09 -10.32
N ILE A 55 -6.12 2.39 -9.10
CA ILE A 55 -6.88 3.58 -8.74
C ILE A 55 -5.92 4.49 -7.98
N TYR A 56 -5.51 5.56 -8.64
CA TYR A 56 -4.65 6.57 -8.02
C TYR A 56 -5.50 7.57 -7.26
N ILE A 57 -5.13 7.86 -6.01
CA ILE A 57 -5.75 8.87 -5.16
C ILE A 57 -4.61 9.59 -4.46
N ASN A 58 -4.40 10.87 -4.75
CA ASN A 58 -3.32 11.63 -4.14
C ASN A 58 -3.59 11.93 -2.65
N ASN A 59 -2.56 12.36 -1.92
CA ASN A 59 -2.70 12.61 -0.48
C ASN A 59 -3.71 13.73 -0.16
N SER A 60 -3.81 14.75 -1.02
CA SER A 60 -4.77 15.85 -0.82
C SER A 60 -6.22 15.38 -0.97
N GLU A 61 -6.48 14.47 -1.90
CA GLU A 61 -7.81 13.85 -2.06
C GLU A 61 -8.15 12.97 -0.85
N TRP A 62 -7.18 12.18 -0.36
CA TRP A 62 -7.35 11.44 0.88
C TRP A 62 -7.62 12.36 2.07
N LEU A 63 -6.93 13.50 2.17
CA LEU A 63 -7.05 14.47 3.27
C LEU A 63 -8.37 15.26 3.21
N ASN A 64 -8.83 15.59 2.02
CA ASN A 64 -10.03 16.39 1.81
C ASN A 64 -11.32 15.57 1.85
N ASN A 65 -11.23 14.28 2.16
CA ASN A 65 -12.36 13.35 2.17
C ASN A 65 -13.14 13.30 0.84
N SER A 66 -12.55 13.76 -0.26
CA SER A 66 -13.14 13.65 -1.58
C SER A 66 -13.06 12.21 -2.07
N ILE A 67 -13.94 11.36 -1.56
CA ILE A 67 -14.07 9.99 -2.08
C ILE A 67 -14.76 10.10 -3.43
N GLN A 68 -14.01 9.81 -4.47
CA GLN A 68 -14.59 9.57 -5.78
C GLN A 68 -15.45 8.30 -5.69
N GLN A 69 -16.74 8.43 -5.92
CA GLN A 69 -17.59 7.27 -6.13
C GLN A 69 -17.23 6.70 -7.50
N TYR A 70 -16.61 5.53 -7.49
CA TYR A 70 -16.31 4.79 -8.71
C TYR A 70 -17.56 4.02 -9.14
N ARG A 71 -18.17 4.43 -10.24
CA ARG A 71 -19.21 3.65 -10.91
C ARG A 71 -18.59 2.89 -12.07
N LEU A 72 -18.75 1.57 -12.05
CA LEU A 72 -18.43 0.76 -13.22
C LEU A 72 -19.46 1.07 -14.32
N ASN A 73 -19.01 1.61 -15.43
CA ASN A 73 -19.85 1.84 -16.61
C ASN A 73 -20.09 0.52 -17.35
N THR A 74 -21.13 0.50 -18.17
CA THR A 74 -21.50 -0.67 -19.00
C THR A 74 -20.42 -1.09 -19.98
N ASN A 75 -19.49 -0.18 -20.31
CA ASN A 75 -18.33 -0.44 -21.19
C ASN A 75 -17.08 -0.94 -20.43
N GLY A 76 -17.18 -1.26 -19.14
CA GLY A 76 -16.05 -1.72 -18.33
C GLY A 76 -15.09 -0.62 -17.84
N THR A 77 -15.37 0.65 -18.14
CA THR A 77 -14.61 1.78 -17.58
C THR A 77 -15.21 2.28 -16.29
N TYR A 78 -14.42 2.95 -15.47
CA TYR A 78 -14.93 3.60 -14.25
C TYR A 78 -15.20 5.06 -14.53
N SER A 79 -16.41 5.52 -14.20
CA SER A 79 -16.68 6.95 -14.05
C SER A 79 -16.46 7.36 -12.60
N THR A 80 -15.84 8.51 -12.42
CA THR A 80 -15.64 9.11 -11.11
C THR A 80 -16.63 10.26 -10.95
N SER A 81 -17.42 10.25 -9.89
CA SER A 81 -18.16 11.43 -9.43
C SER A 81 -17.54 11.88 -8.11
N LEU A 82 -17.14 13.15 -8.06
CA LEU A 82 -16.79 13.79 -6.79
C LEU A 82 -18.07 13.91 -5.97
N VAL A 83 -18.13 13.17 -4.89
CA VAL A 83 -19.15 13.36 -3.87
C VAL A 83 -18.47 14.12 -2.74
N GLU A 84 -18.84 15.38 -2.55
CA GLU A 84 -18.42 16.09 -1.35
C GLU A 84 -18.94 15.33 -0.14
N PRO A 85 -18.04 14.82 0.71
CA PRO A 85 -18.47 14.07 1.87
C PRO A 85 -19.10 15.02 2.87
N LYS A 86 -20.38 14.92 3.03
CA LYS A 86 -21.11 15.65 4.08
C LYS A 86 -20.80 15.12 5.49
N ASP A 87 -19.99 14.04 5.61
CA ASP A 87 -19.85 13.31 6.87
C ASP A 87 -18.48 12.62 7.03
N ILE A 88 -18.01 12.55 8.30
CA ILE A 88 -16.78 11.89 8.78
C ILE A 88 -16.73 10.39 8.43
N PHE A 89 -17.86 9.77 8.18
CA PHE A 89 -17.99 8.35 7.85
C PHE A 89 -17.74 8.03 6.38
N SER A 90 -17.48 9.02 5.55
CA SER A 90 -17.42 8.86 4.09
C SER A 90 -16.31 7.91 3.61
N TYR A 91 -15.12 7.92 4.23
CA TYR A 91 -14.05 6.98 3.87
C TYR A 91 -14.42 5.53 4.13
N LEU A 92 -14.84 5.23 5.35
CA LEU A 92 -15.27 3.88 5.68
C LEU A 92 -16.44 3.46 4.81
N GLN A 93 -17.37 4.37 4.54
CA GLN A 93 -18.50 4.12 3.65
C GLN A 93 -18.07 3.94 2.20
N GLY A 94 -17.13 4.75 1.68
CA GLY A 94 -16.59 4.64 0.33
C GLY A 94 -15.87 3.32 0.10
N LEU A 95 -14.90 2.97 0.93
CA LEU A 95 -14.18 1.71 0.85
C LEU A 95 -15.08 0.50 1.15
N LYS A 96 -16.00 0.63 2.10
CA LYS A 96 -17.01 -0.39 2.38
C LYS A 96 -17.95 -0.55 1.18
N GLY A 97 -18.45 0.54 0.61
CA GLY A 97 -19.28 0.54 -0.60
C GLY A 97 -18.55 -0.08 -1.78
N PHE A 98 -17.27 0.25 -1.99
CA PHE A 98 -16.45 -0.37 -3.01
C PHE A 98 -16.39 -1.90 -2.82
N ALA A 99 -16.11 -2.37 -1.59
CA ALA A 99 -16.09 -3.81 -1.32
C ALA A 99 -17.45 -4.47 -1.59
N TYR A 100 -18.54 -3.84 -1.17
CA TYR A 100 -19.90 -4.39 -1.40
C TYR A 100 -20.26 -4.49 -2.89
N ASN A 101 -19.77 -3.57 -3.71
CA ASN A 101 -20.10 -3.52 -5.14
C ASN A 101 -19.15 -4.36 -6.01
N PHE A 102 -17.89 -4.52 -5.62
CA PHE A 102 -16.86 -5.07 -6.50
C PHE A 102 -16.15 -6.32 -5.93
N HIS A 103 -16.23 -6.58 -4.63
CA HIS A 103 -15.60 -7.76 -4.09
C HIS A 103 -16.50 -8.99 -4.19
N ALA A 104 -15.96 -10.08 -4.70
CA ALA A 104 -16.63 -11.36 -4.75
C ALA A 104 -16.84 -11.93 -3.34
N ARG A 105 -17.92 -12.69 -3.18
CA ARG A 105 -18.29 -13.35 -1.92
C ARG A 105 -18.10 -14.86 -1.99
N ASN A 106 -17.91 -15.44 -0.84
CA ASN A 106 -18.00 -16.87 -0.62
C ASN A 106 -19.46 -17.32 -0.60
N LYS A 107 -19.71 -18.63 -0.59
CA LYS A 107 -21.07 -19.19 -0.51
C LYS A 107 -21.82 -18.79 0.78
N ASP A 108 -21.09 -18.52 1.86
CA ASP A 108 -21.61 -18.08 3.16
C ASP A 108 -21.88 -16.58 3.24
N GLY A 109 -21.73 -15.84 2.14
CA GLY A 109 -21.94 -14.39 2.06
C GLY A 109 -20.74 -13.55 2.52
N THR A 110 -19.69 -14.14 3.09
CA THR A 110 -18.46 -13.42 3.46
C THR A 110 -17.64 -12.99 2.23
N PHE A 111 -16.92 -11.89 2.32
CA PHE A 111 -16.04 -11.47 1.21
C PHE A 111 -14.86 -12.43 1.06
N LYS A 112 -14.52 -12.73 -0.19
CA LYS A 112 -13.25 -13.42 -0.49
C LYS A 112 -12.10 -12.54 -0.05
N LEU A 113 -11.03 -13.18 0.41
CA LEU A 113 -9.85 -12.49 0.91
C LEU A 113 -8.95 -11.99 -0.24
N PHE A 114 -8.13 -10.98 -0.01
CA PHE A 114 -7.05 -10.50 -0.90
C PHE A 114 -7.50 -10.03 -2.29
N GLN A 115 -8.62 -9.31 -2.37
CA GLN A 115 -9.16 -8.86 -3.65
C GLN A 115 -8.63 -7.50 -4.09
N THR A 116 -8.49 -6.58 -3.14
CA THR A 116 -7.96 -5.23 -3.39
C THR A 116 -6.81 -4.95 -2.45
N LEU A 117 -5.72 -4.40 -3.00
CA LEU A 117 -4.55 -3.97 -2.25
C LEU A 117 -4.60 -2.45 -2.09
N ILE A 118 -4.54 -1.95 -0.86
CA ILE A 118 -4.37 -0.53 -0.55
C ILE A 118 -2.90 -0.29 -0.22
N ILE A 119 -2.29 0.69 -0.90
CA ILE A 119 -0.92 1.12 -0.64
C ILE A 119 -0.88 2.62 -0.41
N LEU A 120 -0.40 3.03 0.76
CA LEU A 120 -0.26 4.44 1.13
C LEU A 120 1.20 4.74 1.43
N ASP A 121 1.86 5.45 0.50
CA ASP A 121 3.22 5.96 0.72
C ASP A 121 3.17 7.27 1.49
N GLU A 122 4.24 7.55 2.23
CA GLU A 122 4.36 8.69 3.16
C GLU A 122 3.10 8.83 4.03
N CYS A 123 2.59 7.70 4.54
CA CYS A 123 1.30 7.62 5.24
C CYS A 123 1.25 8.46 6.53
N GLN A 124 2.39 8.96 7.03
CA GLN A 124 2.42 9.93 8.12
C GLN A 124 1.78 11.28 7.73
N GLU A 125 1.64 11.60 6.45
CA GLU A 125 0.87 12.78 6.03
C GLU A 125 -0.61 12.60 6.35
N LEU A 126 -1.12 11.39 6.16
CA LEU A 126 -2.52 11.04 6.43
C LEU A 126 -2.77 10.79 7.92
N PHE A 127 -1.82 10.16 8.61
CA PHE A 127 -1.96 9.63 9.97
C PHE A 127 -0.94 10.22 10.94
N ASN A 128 -0.65 11.51 10.84
CA ASN A 128 0.36 12.17 11.66
C ASN A 128 0.02 12.06 13.16
N SER A 129 1.00 11.68 13.96
CA SER A 129 0.85 11.57 15.42
C SER A 129 0.50 12.89 16.10
N ARG A 130 0.83 14.05 15.47
CA ARG A 130 0.56 15.40 15.99
C ARG A 130 -0.85 15.89 15.65
N THR A 131 -1.53 15.27 14.67
CA THR A 131 -2.91 15.64 14.25
C THR A 131 -3.95 14.69 14.83
N TRP A 132 -3.78 14.32 16.09
CA TRP A 132 -4.63 13.36 16.81
C TRP A 132 -6.11 13.79 16.92
N ASN A 133 -6.41 15.08 16.77
CA ASN A 133 -7.77 15.66 16.85
C ASN A 133 -8.54 15.60 15.52
N ARG A 134 -7.97 15.03 14.46
CA ARG A 134 -8.66 14.88 13.18
C ARG A 134 -9.92 14.05 13.33
N LYS A 135 -11.01 14.54 12.72
CA LYS A 135 -12.35 13.94 12.80
C LYS A 135 -12.43 12.57 12.12
N ASP A 136 -11.68 12.36 11.02
CA ASP A 136 -11.64 11.11 10.24
C ASP A 136 -10.81 9.98 10.86
N ARG A 137 -10.03 10.28 11.89
CA ARG A 137 -9.14 9.32 12.57
C ARG A 137 -9.86 8.05 13.02
N LEU A 138 -11.03 8.19 13.64
CA LEU A 138 -11.81 7.04 14.10
C LEU A 138 -12.34 6.20 12.93
N ALA A 139 -12.70 6.83 11.81
CA ALA A 139 -13.15 6.14 10.61
C ALA A 139 -12.02 5.29 10.01
N TRP A 140 -10.79 5.82 9.94
CA TRP A 140 -9.61 5.08 9.50
C TRP A 140 -9.30 3.90 10.43
N CYS A 141 -9.32 4.12 11.75
CA CYS A 141 -9.14 3.02 12.71
C CYS A 141 -10.19 1.93 12.56
N ALA A 142 -11.45 2.31 12.34
CA ALA A 142 -12.54 1.37 12.09
C ALA A 142 -12.33 0.59 10.79
N PHE A 143 -11.92 1.28 9.71
CA PHE A 143 -11.59 0.65 8.43
C PHE A 143 -10.48 -0.38 8.59
N PHE A 144 -9.35 -0.02 9.20
CA PHE A 144 -8.22 -0.94 9.38
C PHE A 144 -8.57 -2.17 10.24
N ARG A 145 -9.47 -2.03 11.22
CA ARG A 145 -9.99 -3.18 11.96
C ARG A 145 -10.86 -4.11 11.12
N LEU A 146 -11.55 -3.56 10.12
CA LEU A 146 -12.48 -4.29 9.25
C LEU A 146 -11.85 -4.73 7.92
N HIS A 147 -10.67 -4.22 7.54
CA HIS A 147 -10.07 -4.41 6.22
C HIS A 147 -10.09 -5.88 5.77
N ARG A 148 -9.75 -6.79 6.67
CA ARG A 148 -9.74 -8.22 6.39
C ARG A 148 -11.14 -8.75 6.07
N LYS A 149 -12.14 -8.36 6.86
CA LYS A 149 -13.54 -8.76 6.64
C LYS A 149 -14.10 -8.21 5.33
N LEU A 150 -13.57 -7.08 4.87
CA LEU A 150 -13.95 -6.45 3.60
C LEU A 150 -13.15 -6.97 2.39
N GLY A 151 -12.16 -7.83 2.59
CA GLY A 151 -11.34 -8.41 1.51
C GLY A 151 -10.15 -7.56 1.07
N TYR A 152 -9.73 -6.57 1.87
CA TYR A 152 -8.59 -5.70 1.60
C TYR A 152 -7.28 -6.24 2.18
N ASP A 153 -6.19 -6.04 1.45
CA ASP A 153 -4.82 -6.02 1.97
C ASP A 153 -4.35 -4.57 2.09
N CYS A 154 -3.53 -4.26 3.08
CA CYS A 154 -3.04 -2.90 3.29
C CYS A 154 -1.52 -2.90 3.47
N ILE A 155 -0.85 -1.96 2.78
CA ILE A 155 0.57 -1.62 2.98
C ILE A 155 0.65 -0.13 3.31
N LEU A 156 1.15 0.17 4.50
CA LEU A 156 1.42 1.54 4.95
C LEU A 156 2.94 1.75 4.90
N ILE A 157 3.38 2.85 4.33
CA ILE A 157 4.79 3.16 4.16
C ILE A 157 5.10 4.47 4.89
N SER A 158 6.12 4.45 5.74
CA SER A 158 6.64 5.64 6.43
C SER A 158 8.13 5.46 6.73
N GLN A 159 8.79 6.55 7.06
CA GLN A 159 10.19 6.50 7.47
C GLN A 159 10.34 5.94 8.88
N ASP A 160 9.47 6.34 9.81
CA ASP A 160 9.48 5.95 11.21
C ASP A 160 8.02 5.74 11.70
N ASP A 161 7.81 4.72 12.51
CA ASP A 161 6.50 4.42 13.10
C ASP A 161 6.05 5.49 14.10
N LYS A 162 6.99 6.20 14.74
CA LYS A 162 6.68 7.28 15.68
C LYS A 162 5.98 8.48 15.03
N CYS A 163 6.14 8.65 13.72
CA CYS A 163 5.46 9.69 12.97
C CYS A 163 3.96 9.39 12.80
N ILE A 164 3.54 8.13 13.01
CA ILE A 164 2.16 7.69 12.80
C ILE A 164 1.38 7.69 14.12
N ASP A 165 0.11 8.03 14.02
CA ASP A 165 -0.83 8.00 15.15
C ASP A 165 -0.82 6.66 15.88
N LYS A 166 -0.87 6.71 17.23
CA LYS A 166 -0.81 5.54 18.10
C LYS A 166 -1.94 4.52 17.84
N GLN A 167 -3.15 4.99 17.49
CA GLN A 167 -4.26 4.07 17.24
C GLN A 167 -4.11 3.35 15.90
N ILE A 168 -3.55 4.03 14.89
CA ILE A 168 -3.21 3.40 13.61
C ILE A 168 -2.08 2.38 13.81
N ARG A 169 -1.04 2.75 14.59
CA ARG A 169 0.03 1.79 14.93
C ARG A 169 -0.47 0.54 15.64
N ALA A 170 -1.50 0.67 16.48
CA ALA A 170 -2.07 -0.45 17.24
C ALA A 170 -2.75 -1.52 16.34
N VAL A 171 -3.05 -1.21 15.08
CA VAL A 171 -3.63 -2.16 14.13
C VAL A 171 -2.62 -2.72 13.12
N LEU A 172 -1.34 -2.31 13.21
CA LEU A 172 -0.27 -2.87 12.40
C LEU A 172 0.04 -4.30 12.86
N GLU A 173 0.23 -5.21 11.91
CA GLU A 173 0.51 -6.61 12.22
C GLU A 173 1.96 -6.99 11.93
N THR A 174 2.52 -6.46 10.83
CA THR A 174 3.85 -6.82 10.37
C THR A 174 4.65 -5.60 9.98
N GLU A 175 5.90 -5.52 10.42
CA GLU A 175 6.86 -4.51 9.97
C GLU A 175 7.85 -5.11 8.97
N TYR A 176 8.13 -4.38 7.90
CA TYR A 176 9.21 -4.65 6.95
C TYR A 176 10.23 -3.52 7.05
N LEU A 177 11.30 -3.76 7.79
CA LEU A 177 12.39 -2.80 7.92
C LEU A 177 13.33 -2.90 6.71
N HIS A 178 13.31 -1.88 5.85
CA HIS A 178 14.09 -1.84 4.63
C HIS A 178 15.46 -1.20 4.82
N ARG A 179 16.44 -1.73 4.10
CA ARG A 179 17.81 -1.22 4.05
C ARG A 179 18.35 -1.34 2.63
N ASN A 180 19.10 -0.33 2.18
CA ASN A 180 19.80 -0.38 0.91
C ASN A 180 21.21 -0.97 1.15
N VAL A 181 21.48 -2.12 0.53
CA VAL A 181 22.74 -2.86 0.69
C VAL A 181 23.91 -2.09 0.06
N SER A 182 23.68 -1.36 -1.04
CA SER A 182 24.74 -0.57 -1.69
C SER A 182 25.31 0.56 -0.82
N LYS A 183 24.57 0.98 0.23
CA LYS A 183 25.03 1.98 1.20
C LYS A 183 25.99 1.41 2.27
N TYR A 184 26.18 0.08 2.32
CA TYR A 184 27.14 -0.53 3.23
C TYR A 184 28.53 -0.52 2.60
N LYS A 185 29.46 0.30 3.11
CA LYS A 185 30.89 0.40 2.74
C LYS A 185 31.25 -0.28 1.39
N LEU A 186 32.48 -0.75 1.22
CA LEU A 186 32.96 -1.36 -0.02
C LEU A 186 32.24 -2.68 -0.37
N PHE A 187 31.99 -3.52 0.61
CA PHE A 187 31.31 -4.82 0.44
C PHE A 187 29.88 -4.70 -0.09
N GLY A 188 29.11 -3.74 0.40
CA GLY A 188 27.74 -3.53 -0.05
C GLY A 188 27.68 -3.08 -1.51
N LYS A 189 28.61 -2.21 -1.94
CA LYS A 189 28.73 -1.76 -3.33
C LYS A 189 29.08 -2.92 -4.25
N LEU A 190 30.04 -3.75 -3.85
CA LEU A 190 30.45 -4.92 -4.64
C LEU A 190 29.31 -5.93 -4.82
N LEU A 191 28.55 -6.22 -3.74
CA LEU A 191 27.40 -7.11 -3.80
C LEU A 191 26.24 -6.55 -4.64
N ALA A 192 26.06 -5.23 -4.67
CA ALA A 192 25.00 -4.58 -5.43
C ALA A 192 25.36 -4.32 -6.90
N ALA A 193 26.64 -4.38 -7.28
CA ALA A 193 27.11 -4.09 -8.63
C ALA A 193 26.42 -4.92 -9.73
N PRO A 194 26.22 -6.24 -9.59
CA PRO A 194 25.51 -7.05 -10.60
C PRO A 194 24.07 -6.63 -10.83
N PHE A 195 23.46 -5.88 -9.89
CA PHE A 195 22.08 -5.40 -9.93
C PHE A 195 21.99 -3.90 -10.22
N GLY A 196 23.03 -3.33 -10.86
CA GLY A 196 23.11 -1.89 -11.15
C GLY A 196 23.09 -1.01 -9.90
N GLY A 197 23.66 -1.49 -8.78
CA GLY A 197 23.65 -0.78 -7.50
C GLY A 197 22.34 -0.89 -6.72
N ASN A 198 21.33 -1.57 -7.25
CA ASN A 198 19.98 -1.66 -6.66
C ASN A 198 19.75 -3.01 -5.98
N LEU A 199 20.39 -3.18 -4.84
CA LEU A 199 20.18 -4.33 -3.96
C LEU A 199 19.64 -3.86 -2.62
N PHE A 200 18.45 -4.29 -2.29
CA PHE A 200 17.78 -3.94 -1.04
C PHE A 200 17.60 -5.19 -0.17
N LEU A 201 17.55 -4.97 1.12
CA LEU A 201 17.28 -5.98 2.14
C LEU A 201 16.05 -5.52 2.93
N TYR A 202 15.15 -6.44 3.25
CA TYR A 202 14.18 -6.18 4.29
C TYR A 202 14.19 -7.26 5.37
N VAL A 203 13.96 -6.83 6.60
CA VAL A 203 13.73 -7.71 7.74
C VAL A 203 12.24 -7.65 8.07
N LYS A 204 11.55 -8.78 7.87
CA LYS A 204 10.15 -8.94 8.25
C LYS A 204 10.05 -9.29 9.72
N LYS A 205 9.24 -8.55 10.47
CA LYS A 205 9.01 -8.71 11.90
C LYS A 205 7.52 -8.66 12.22
N MET A 206 7.11 -9.31 13.30
CA MET A 206 5.80 -9.05 13.90
C MET A 206 5.85 -7.69 14.62
N TYR A 207 4.88 -6.83 14.34
CA TYR A 207 4.81 -5.52 14.97
C TYR A 207 4.37 -5.64 16.43
N GLY A 208 4.98 -4.83 17.31
CA GLY A 208 4.62 -4.82 18.75
C GLY A 208 5.24 -5.93 19.61
N TYR A 209 5.99 -6.86 19.03
CA TYR A 209 6.69 -7.91 19.77
C TYR A 209 8.13 -7.51 20.13
N SER A 210 8.70 -8.18 21.13
CA SER A 210 10.10 -7.95 21.53
C SER A 210 11.08 -8.21 20.39
N LYS A 211 12.24 -7.54 20.39
CA LYS A 211 13.23 -7.67 19.31
C LYS A 211 13.70 -9.12 19.08
N LYS A 212 13.74 -9.96 20.10
CA LYS A 212 14.19 -11.36 19.98
C LYS A 212 13.15 -12.24 19.28
N ASP A 213 11.87 -12.05 19.59
CA ASP A 213 10.79 -12.94 19.17
C ASP A 213 10.02 -12.42 17.95
N SER A 214 10.30 -11.18 17.53
CA SER A 214 9.57 -10.51 16.44
C SER A 214 10.05 -10.88 15.04
N LYS A 215 11.32 -11.29 14.88
CA LYS A 215 11.90 -11.53 13.56
C LYS A 215 11.36 -12.79 12.92
N ILE A 216 10.65 -12.63 11.78
CA ILE A 216 10.12 -13.75 11.00
C ILE A 216 11.18 -14.22 9.98
N ARG A 217 11.69 -13.31 9.16
CA ARG A 217 12.70 -13.62 8.13
C ARG A 217 13.41 -12.37 7.60
N THR A 218 14.53 -12.61 6.93
CA THR A 218 15.26 -11.60 6.15
C THR A 218 15.27 -12.02 4.69
N ASN A 219 14.97 -11.09 3.78
CA ASN A 219 14.99 -11.33 2.34
C ASN A 219 15.68 -10.20 1.60
N PHE A 220 16.24 -10.53 0.43
CA PHE A 220 16.77 -9.55 -0.52
C PHE A 220 15.73 -9.19 -1.58
N ILE A 221 15.79 -7.97 -2.05
CA ILE A 221 15.05 -7.46 -3.20
C ILE A 221 16.07 -6.99 -4.22
N PHE A 222 16.05 -7.63 -5.38
CA PHE A 222 16.96 -7.35 -6.47
C PHE A 222 16.38 -6.28 -7.39
N GLY A 223 17.21 -5.32 -7.79
CA GLY A 223 16.84 -4.31 -8.78
C GLY A 223 16.46 -4.96 -10.11
N SER A 224 15.38 -4.50 -10.71
CA SER A 224 14.93 -4.94 -12.02
C SER A 224 14.28 -3.80 -12.77
N ASN A 225 14.68 -3.59 -14.01
CA ASN A 225 14.14 -2.52 -14.87
C ASN A 225 12.62 -2.55 -15.02
N LYS A 226 12.00 -3.73 -14.96
CA LYS A 226 10.54 -3.86 -15.07
C LYS A 226 9.78 -3.13 -13.95
N TYR A 227 10.38 -3.02 -12.75
CA TYR A 227 9.75 -2.32 -11.64
C TYR A 227 10.09 -0.82 -11.64
N PHE A 228 11.30 -0.46 -12.09
CA PHE A 228 11.67 0.95 -12.25
C PHE A 228 10.89 1.65 -13.38
N LYS A 229 10.45 0.92 -14.40
CA LYS A 229 9.66 1.48 -15.50
C LYS A 229 8.22 1.83 -15.13
N ILE A 230 7.72 1.33 -14.00
CA ILE A 230 6.31 1.56 -13.62
C ILE A 230 6.14 2.73 -12.65
N TYR A 231 7.20 3.24 -12.02
CA TYR A 231 7.10 4.38 -11.11
C TYR A 231 8.32 5.29 -11.21
N ASP A 232 8.10 6.58 -10.99
CA ASP A 232 9.17 7.57 -10.93
C ASP A 232 9.59 7.77 -9.47
N THR A 233 10.90 7.69 -9.22
CA THR A 233 11.48 7.88 -7.88
C THR A 233 11.68 9.36 -7.52
N THR A 234 11.46 10.26 -8.45
CA THR A 234 11.70 11.71 -8.31
C THR A 234 10.41 12.52 -8.13
N GLN A 235 9.26 11.84 -8.07
CA GLN A 235 7.98 12.52 -7.86
C GLN A 235 7.95 13.28 -6.54
N LEU A 236 7.59 14.56 -6.62
CA LEU A 236 7.19 15.38 -5.49
C LEU A 236 5.70 15.10 -5.21
N TYR A 237 5.39 14.68 -4.00
CA TYR A 237 4.02 14.44 -3.53
C TYR A 237 3.31 15.76 -3.21
#